data_81fa8992c2d9dbcf5aa11e3064265c6c
#
_entry.id   81fa8992c2d9dbcf5aa11e3064265c6c
#
_cell.length_a   1.000
_cell.length_b   1.000
_cell.length_c   1.000
_cell.angle_alpha   90.00
_cell.angle_beta   90.00
_cell.angle_gamma   90.00
#
_symmetry.space_group_name_H-M   'P 1'
#
loop_
_entity.id
_entity.type
_entity.pdbx_description
1 polymer ?
#
loop_
_entity_poly.entity_id
_entity_poly.type
_entity_poly.pdbx_seq_one_letter_code
_entity_poly.pdbx_strand_id
1 'polypeptide(L)'
;MEDLYKEIKITPQKKPTPPVKQKAYRGFSTINPENSSFQLFDIGLIKQDLINHFQIRQGEKLSDPTFGCIIWDAMYEPLTPILRDAITRNVTNIVNYDPRVRASGVQVSEFESGLQIECTLTYLDYNISEQLRIQFDRDIGIS
;
A
#
# COMPACT_ATOMS: atom_id res chain seq x y z
N MET A 1 6.74 -57.41 3.55
CA MET A 1 7.25 -56.41 4.51
C MET A 1 8.35 -55.55 3.92
N GLU A 2 9.31 -56.11 3.27
CA GLU A 2 10.39 -55.32 2.63
C GLU A 2 9.86 -54.44 1.48
N ASP A 3 8.82 -54.83 0.81
CA ASP A 3 8.25 -54.06 -0.30
C ASP A 3 7.62 -52.74 0.12
N LEU A 4 7.11 -52.66 1.33
CA LEU A 4 6.57 -51.41 1.90
C LEU A 4 7.66 -50.35 2.10
N TYR A 5 8.85 -50.73 2.47
CA TYR A 5 9.98 -49.83 2.63
C TYR A 5 10.54 -49.36 1.30
N LYS A 6 10.46 -50.15 0.29
CA LYS A 6 10.86 -49.79 -1.07
C LYS A 6 9.94 -48.78 -1.68
N GLU A 7 8.66 -48.88 -1.45
CA GLU A 7 7.67 -47.95 -1.96
C GLU A 7 7.82 -46.56 -1.31
N ILE A 8 8.15 -46.52 -0.05
CA ILE A 8 8.40 -45.24 0.66
C ILE A 8 9.66 -44.55 0.14
N LYS A 9 10.63 -45.29 -0.35
CA LYS A 9 11.88 -44.73 -0.87
C LYS A 9 11.76 -44.22 -2.30
N ILE A 10 10.70 -44.49 -2.98
CA ILE A 10 10.50 -44.14 -4.40
C ILE A 10 9.82 -42.81 -4.56
N THR A 11 9.29 -42.26 -3.48
CA THR A 11 8.65 -40.95 -3.51
C THR A 11 9.59 -39.74 -3.63
N PRO A 12 10.87 -39.86 -3.84
CA PRO A 12 11.67 -38.66 -3.62
C PRO A 12 12.00 -37.88 -4.83
N GLN A 13 11.44 -38.03 -5.88
CA GLN A 13 11.93 -37.21 -6.96
C GLN A 13 10.83 -36.48 -7.67
N LYS A 14 10.24 -35.62 -6.92
CA LYS A 14 9.70 -34.44 -7.55
C LYS A 14 10.85 -33.72 -8.25
N LYS A 15 10.76 -33.63 -9.57
CA LYS A 15 11.54 -32.67 -10.33
C LYS A 15 11.53 -31.35 -9.54
N PRO A 16 12.65 -30.66 -9.42
CA PRO A 16 12.64 -29.36 -8.83
C PRO A 16 11.62 -28.50 -9.57
N THR A 17 10.48 -28.33 -8.97
CA THR A 17 9.57 -27.31 -9.41
C THR A 17 10.32 -26.00 -9.32
N PRO A 18 10.27 -25.18 -10.37
CA PRO A 18 10.86 -23.84 -10.28
C PRO A 18 10.31 -23.21 -9.03
N PRO A 19 11.14 -22.47 -8.28
CA PRO A 19 10.69 -21.86 -7.04
C PRO A 19 9.46 -21.03 -7.32
N VAL A 20 8.32 -21.52 -6.91
CA VAL A 20 7.11 -20.72 -6.86
C VAL A 20 7.47 -19.60 -5.90
N LYS A 21 7.51 -18.38 -6.41
CA LYS A 21 7.66 -17.20 -5.53
C LYS A 21 6.57 -17.31 -4.48
N GLN A 22 6.95 -17.71 -3.29
CA GLN A 22 6.02 -17.75 -2.17
C GLN A 22 5.52 -16.34 -1.95
N LYS A 23 4.22 -16.18 -1.88
CA LYS A 23 3.61 -14.91 -1.53
C LYS A 23 4.03 -14.56 -0.10
N ALA A 24 4.86 -13.53 0.04
CA ALA A 24 5.50 -13.20 1.30
C ALA A 24 4.54 -12.55 2.29
N TYR A 25 3.52 -11.86 1.80
CA TYR A 25 2.59 -11.07 2.61
C TYR A 25 1.15 -11.52 2.39
N ARG A 26 0.39 -11.56 3.48
CA ARG A 26 -1.04 -11.86 3.46
C ARG A 26 -1.81 -10.84 4.26
N GLY A 27 -3.00 -10.52 3.82
CA GLY A 27 -3.88 -9.59 4.53
C GLY A 27 -5.30 -9.64 3.98
N PHE A 28 -6.12 -8.73 4.46
CA PHE A 28 -7.51 -8.63 4.04
C PHE A 28 -7.76 -7.31 3.32
N SER A 29 -8.58 -7.36 2.26
CA SER A 29 -9.05 -6.16 1.58
C SER A 29 -10.30 -5.62 2.26
N THR A 30 -10.30 -4.32 2.54
CA THR A 30 -11.49 -3.60 2.99
C THR A 30 -12.13 -2.81 1.85
N ILE A 31 -11.49 -2.75 0.69
CA ILE A 31 -11.90 -1.91 -0.44
C ILE A 31 -12.69 -2.70 -1.49
N ASN A 32 -12.32 -3.95 -1.72
CA ASN A 32 -12.97 -4.82 -2.71
C ASN A 32 -13.69 -5.98 -2.04
N PRO A 33 -14.91 -5.78 -1.56
CA PRO A 33 -15.69 -6.85 -0.91
C PRO A 33 -16.12 -7.96 -1.85
N GLU A 34 -15.99 -7.77 -3.16
CA GLU A 34 -16.40 -8.76 -4.16
C GLU A 34 -15.48 -9.96 -4.28
N ASN A 35 -14.26 -9.85 -3.80
CA ASN A 35 -13.36 -11.00 -3.73
C ASN A 35 -13.77 -11.91 -2.59
N SER A 36 -14.26 -13.08 -2.93
CA SER A 36 -14.81 -14.08 -2.00
C SER A 36 -13.85 -14.52 -0.89
N SER A 37 -12.56 -14.20 -0.98
CA SER A 37 -11.58 -14.53 0.04
C SER A 37 -11.12 -13.34 0.88
N PHE A 38 -11.40 -12.11 0.48
CA PHE A 38 -10.92 -10.86 1.11
C PHE A 38 -9.41 -10.83 1.40
N GLN A 39 -8.66 -11.80 0.90
CA GLN A 39 -7.24 -11.92 1.13
C GLN A 39 -6.44 -11.20 0.06
N LEU A 40 -5.50 -10.40 0.51
CA LEU A 40 -4.53 -9.74 -0.35
C LEU A 40 -3.15 -10.36 -0.15
N PHE A 41 -2.38 -10.41 -1.22
CA PHE A 41 -1.05 -10.94 -1.22
C PHE A 41 -0.08 -9.93 -1.83
N ASP A 42 1.13 -9.88 -1.27
CA ASP A 42 2.25 -9.14 -1.84
C ASP A 42 1.92 -7.66 -2.16
N ILE A 43 1.99 -7.26 -3.42
CA ILE A 43 1.78 -5.87 -3.86
C ILE A 43 0.40 -5.35 -3.48
N GLY A 44 -0.63 -6.17 -3.60
CA GLY A 44 -1.99 -5.79 -3.21
C GLY A 44 -2.09 -5.46 -1.72
N LEU A 45 -1.44 -6.22 -0.86
CA LEU A 45 -1.40 -5.95 0.57
C LEU A 45 -0.64 -4.67 0.89
N ILE A 46 0.51 -4.45 0.28
CA ILE A 46 1.31 -3.23 0.47
C ILE A 46 0.48 -2.01 0.10
N LYS A 47 -0.21 -2.07 -1.02
CA LYS A 47 -1.08 -0.98 -1.49
C LYS A 47 -2.25 -0.73 -0.54
N GLN A 48 -2.86 -1.79 -0.01
CA GLN A 48 -3.94 -1.67 0.98
C GLN A 48 -3.44 -1.04 2.29
N ASP A 49 -2.30 -1.45 2.78
CA ASP A 49 -1.67 -0.87 3.98
C ASP A 49 -1.39 0.62 3.78
N LEU A 50 -0.93 0.99 2.60
CA LEU A 50 -0.66 2.38 2.25
C LEU A 50 -1.95 3.21 2.25
N ILE A 51 -3.01 2.72 1.65
CA ILE A 51 -4.31 3.40 1.64
C ILE A 51 -4.86 3.54 3.05
N ASN A 52 -4.73 2.50 3.88
CA ASN A 52 -5.13 2.55 5.27
C ASN A 52 -4.36 3.63 6.05
N HIS A 53 -3.07 3.78 5.78
CA HIS A 53 -2.26 4.83 6.40
C HIS A 53 -2.76 6.22 5.99
N PHE A 54 -3.09 6.43 4.72
CA PHE A 54 -3.65 7.70 4.25
C PHE A 54 -5.01 8.03 4.89
N GLN A 55 -5.76 7.05 5.35
CA GLN A 55 -7.02 7.27 6.04
C GLN A 55 -6.86 7.77 7.47
N ILE A 56 -5.69 7.64 8.06
CA ILE A 56 -5.42 8.10 9.42
C ILE A 56 -5.06 9.58 9.37
N ARG A 57 -5.81 10.41 10.10
CA ARG A 57 -5.48 11.83 10.29
C ARG A 57 -4.26 11.99 11.18
N GLN A 58 -3.45 12.98 10.89
CA GLN A 58 -2.36 13.33 11.80
C GLN A 58 -2.93 13.78 13.16
N GLY A 59 -2.40 13.21 14.23
CA GLY A 59 -2.86 13.46 15.57
C GLY A 59 -3.86 12.44 16.13
N GLU A 60 -4.46 11.60 15.31
CA GLU A 60 -5.40 10.57 15.78
C GLU A 60 -4.72 9.45 16.56
N LYS A 61 -3.48 9.15 16.22
CA LYS A 61 -2.73 8.12 16.92
C LYS A 61 -2.09 8.70 18.18
N LEU A 62 -2.63 8.39 19.33
CA LEU A 62 -2.20 8.94 20.61
C LEU A 62 -0.74 8.60 20.96
N SER A 63 -0.27 7.44 20.54
CA SER A 63 1.11 7.00 20.77
C SER A 63 2.13 7.72 19.90
N ASP A 64 1.70 8.28 18.78
CA ASP A 64 2.55 9.04 17.86
C ASP A 64 1.73 10.13 17.16
N PRO A 65 1.66 11.33 17.72
CA PRO A 65 0.86 12.42 17.14
C PRO A 65 1.35 12.92 15.78
N THR A 66 2.59 12.60 15.41
CA THR A 66 3.15 12.99 14.09
C THR A 66 2.78 12.01 12.99
N PHE A 67 2.25 10.85 13.35
CA PHE A 67 1.80 9.84 12.41
C PHE A 67 0.47 10.24 11.76
N GLY A 68 0.36 9.99 10.49
CA GLY A 68 -0.87 10.19 9.75
C GLY A 68 -0.79 11.24 8.65
N CYS A 69 -1.90 11.45 7.98
CA CYS A 69 -2.01 12.27 6.79
C CYS A 69 -2.53 13.67 7.11
N ILE A 70 -1.82 14.70 6.66
CA ILE A 70 -2.24 16.10 6.85
C ILE A 70 -3.26 16.55 5.80
N ILE A 71 -3.50 15.79 4.77
CA ILE A 71 -4.38 16.17 3.65
C ILE A 71 -5.81 16.41 4.13
N TRP A 72 -6.28 15.65 5.11
CA TRP A 72 -7.61 15.80 5.68
C TRP A 72 -7.88 17.19 6.25
N ASP A 73 -6.88 17.78 6.87
CA ASP A 73 -6.96 19.15 7.38
C ASP A 73 -6.68 20.17 6.27
N ALA A 74 -5.77 19.86 5.38
CA ALA A 74 -5.36 20.74 4.28
C ALA A 74 -6.46 20.98 3.24
N MET A 75 -7.43 20.07 3.12
CA MET A 75 -8.56 20.23 2.17
C MET A 75 -9.43 21.46 2.46
N TYR A 76 -9.40 21.96 3.67
CA TYR A 76 -10.17 23.13 4.09
C TYR A 76 -9.40 24.44 3.97
N GLU A 77 -8.17 24.39 3.50
CA GLU A 77 -7.29 25.53 3.33
C GLU A 77 -6.98 25.77 1.86
N PRO A 78 -6.67 27.04 1.47
CA PRO A 78 -6.19 27.30 0.12
C PRO A 78 -4.86 26.57 -0.16
N LEU A 79 -4.72 26.00 -1.34
CA LEU A 79 -3.51 25.31 -1.74
C LEU A 79 -2.41 26.30 -2.11
N THR A 80 -1.67 26.76 -1.12
CA THR A 80 -0.49 27.61 -1.32
C THR A 80 0.73 26.77 -1.70
N PRO A 81 1.78 27.35 -2.30
CA PRO A 81 3.03 26.61 -2.55
C PRO A 81 3.64 25.99 -1.29
N ILE A 82 3.53 26.68 -0.15
CA ILE A 82 4.04 26.17 1.14
C ILE A 82 3.24 24.96 1.59
N LEU A 83 1.91 25.02 1.49
CA LEU A 83 1.04 23.89 1.84
C LEU A 83 1.25 22.72 0.90
N ARG A 84 1.42 22.97 -0.39
CA ARG A 84 1.74 21.96 -1.39
C ARG A 84 3.03 21.22 -1.06
N ASP A 85 4.08 21.94 -0.68
CA ASP A 85 5.35 21.34 -0.27
C ASP A 85 5.19 20.51 1.02
N ALA A 86 4.41 20.99 1.97
CA ALA A 86 4.11 20.26 3.19
C ALA A 86 3.38 18.96 2.92
N ILE A 87 2.37 18.99 2.04
CA ILE A 87 1.64 17.80 1.61
C ILE A 87 2.56 16.82 0.88
N THR A 88 3.39 17.30 -0.02
CA THR A 88 4.35 16.47 -0.76
C THR A 88 5.29 15.74 0.20
N ARG A 89 5.82 16.45 1.19
CA ARG A 89 6.67 15.84 2.22
C ARG A 89 5.92 14.81 3.06
N ASN A 90 4.70 15.12 3.45
CA ASN A 90 3.88 14.21 4.25
C ASN A 90 3.55 12.94 3.46
N VAL A 91 3.14 13.05 2.21
CA VAL A 91 2.89 11.91 1.33
C VAL A 91 4.14 11.05 1.15
N THR A 92 5.27 11.68 0.90
CA THR A 92 6.55 10.97 0.78
C THR A 92 6.90 10.22 2.06
N ASN A 93 6.71 10.84 3.21
CA ASN A 93 6.98 10.20 4.51
C ASN A 93 6.02 9.04 4.78
N ILE A 94 4.75 9.17 4.42
CA ILE A 94 3.76 8.10 4.57
C ILE A 94 4.14 6.89 3.71
N VAL A 95 4.47 7.11 2.46
CA VAL A 95 4.87 6.02 1.56
C VAL A 95 6.18 5.38 2.02
N ASN A 96 7.17 6.18 2.37
CA ASN A 96 8.48 5.69 2.78
C ASN A 96 8.50 5.11 4.21
N TYR A 97 7.43 5.28 4.97
CA TYR A 97 7.26 4.63 6.27
C TYR A 97 7.27 3.11 6.13
N ASP A 98 6.71 2.59 5.04
CA ASP A 98 6.81 1.17 4.71
C ASP A 98 8.12 0.91 3.96
N PRO A 99 9.02 0.07 4.50
CA PRO A 99 10.31 -0.20 3.86
C PRO A 99 10.21 -0.98 2.55
N ARG A 100 9.03 -1.53 2.23
CA ARG A 100 8.79 -2.31 1.03
C ARG A 100 8.53 -1.47 -0.21
N VAL A 101 8.26 -0.19 -0.05
CA VAL A 101 7.84 0.70 -1.12
C VAL A 101 8.48 2.08 -0.99
N ARG A 102 8.68 2.75 -2.13
CA ARG A 102 9.17 4.13 -2.17
C ARG A 102 8.35 4.97 -3.13
N ALA A 103 8.18 6.23 -2.77
CA ALA A 103 7.49 7.21 -3.61
C ALA A 103 8.49 8.04 -4.40
N SER A 104 8.12 8.37 -5.62
CA SER A 104 8.80 9.37 -6.46
C SER A 104 7.77 10.15 -7.26
N GLY A 105 8.14 11.35 -7.72
CA GLY A 105 7.29 12.16 -8.58
C GLY A 105 5.96 12.56 -7.94
N VAL A 106 5.94 12.87 -6.66
CA VAL A 106 4.72 13.24 -5.95
C VAL A 106 4.20 14.58 -6.47
N GLN A 107 2.96 14.58 -6.91
CA GLN A 107 2.26 15.77 -7.39
C GLN A 107 0.94 15.94 -6.65
N VAL A 108 0.62 17.17 -6.31
CA VAL A 108 -0.61 17.54 -5.61
C VAL A 108 -1.38 18.50 -6.50
N SER A 109 -2.65 18.19 -6.73
CA SER A 109 -3.55 19.02 -7.49
C SER A 109 -4.89 19.18 -6.78
N GLU A 110 -5.58 20.27 -7.09
CA GLU A 110 -6.93 20.49 -6.59
C GLU A 110 -7.96 19.98 -7.58
N PHE A 111 -9.06 19.49 -7.05
CA PHE A 111 -10.27 19.28 -7.81
C PHE A 111 -11.47 19.85 -7.03
N GLU A 112 -12.65 19.80 -7.60
CA GLU A 112 -13.83 20.54 -7.14
C GLU A 112 -14.17 20.31 -5.65
N SER A 113 -14.03 19.10 -5.15
CA SER A 113 -14.40 18.75 -3.76
C SER A 113 -13.25 18.27 -2.90
N GLY A 114 -11.99 18.46 -3.32
CA GLY A 114 -10.86 18.02 -2.51
C GLY A 114 -9.51 18.16 -3.19
N LEU A 115 -8.60 17.27 -2.83
CA LEU A 115 -7.23 17.21 -3.33
C LEU A 115 -6.97 15.85 -3.99
N GLN A 116 -6.18 15.87 -5.05
CA GLN A 116 -5.70 14.68 -5.74
C GLN A 116 -4.20 14.57 -5.61
N ILE A 117 -3.74 13.39 -5.22
CA ILE A 117 -2.32 13.06 -5.13
C ILE A 117 -2.00 12.05 -6.21
N GLU A 118 -0.93 12.32 -6.94
CA GLU A 118 -0.36 11.38 -7.90
C GLU A 118 1.10 11.14 -7.55
N CYS A 119 1.52 9.90 -7.54
CA CYS A 119 2.92 9.54 -7.35
C CYS A 119 3.23 8.22 -8.01
N THR A 120 4.52 7.96 -8.20
CA THR A 120 5.01 6.66 -8.65
C THR A 120 5.47 5.87 -7.44
N LEU A 121 4.91 4.69 -7.27
CA LEU A 121 5.32 3.73 -6.25
C LEU A 121 6.30 2.74 -6.86
N THR A 122 7.42 2.52 -6.19
CA THR A 122 8.36 1.46 -6.53
C THR A 122 8.36 0.42 -5.42
N TYR A 123 7.99 -0.79 -5.77
CA TYR A 123 8.00 -1.94 -4.84
C TYR A 123 9.38 -2.58 -4.89
N LEU A 124 10.17 -2.35 -3.83
CA LEU A 124 11.59 -2.68 -3.83
C LEU A 124 11.88 -4.17 -3.97
N ASP A 125 11.09 -5.02 -3.32
CA ASP A 125 11.28 -6.47 -3.37
C ASP A 125 10.98 -7.08 -4.74
N TYR A 126 10.15 -6.41 -5.54
CA TYR A 126 9.70 -6.91 -6.83
C TYR A 126 10.27 -6.14 -8.00
N ASN A 127 10.96 -5.02 -7.74
CA ASN A 127 11.47 -4.10 -8.75
C ASN A 127 10.40 -3.69 -9.79
N ILE A 128 9.20 -3.45 -9.30
CA ILE A 128 8.05 -3.03 -10.10
C ILE A 128 7.68 -1.62 -9.69
N SER A 129 7.36 -0.78 -10.68
CA SER A 129 6.85 0.57 -10.47
C SER A 129 5.43 0.69 -10.98
N GLU A 130 4.60 1.41 -10.24
CA GLU A 130 3.22 1.66 -10.63
C GLU A 130 2.83 3.08 -10.27
N GLN A 131 1.94 3.68 -11.05
CA GLN A 131 1.38 4.99 -10.70
C GLN A 131 0.22 4.84 -9.75
N LEU A 132 0.27 5.62 -8.67
CA LEU A 132 -0.80 5.73 -7.72
C LEU A 132 -1.47 7.09 -7.88
N ARG A 133 -2.79 7.07 -7.98
CA ARG A 133 -3.63 8.26 -7.92
C ARG A 133 -4.65 8.08 -6.82
N ILE A 134 -4.67 9.01 -5.88
CA ILE A 134 -5.63 9.02 -4.79
C ILE A 134 -6.35 10.35 -4.79
N GLN A 135 -7.67 10.31 -4.74
CA GLN A 135 -8.51 11.48 -4.57
C GLN A 135 -9.02 11.53 -3.13
N PHE A 136 -8.77 12.65 -2.49
CA PHE A 136 -9.28 12.93 -1.15
C PHE A 136 -10.46 13.88 -1.28
N ASP A 137 -11.66 13.35 -1.15
CA ASP A 137 -12.90 14.09 -1.24
C ASP A 137 -13.39 14.47 0.16
N ARG A 138 -13.84 15.72 0.32
CA ARG A 138 -14.34 16.21 1.62
C ARG A 138 -15.59 15.46 2.10
N ASP A 139 -16.39 15.00 1.17
CA ASP A 139 -17.71 14.41 1.46
C ASP A 139 -17.67 12.88 1.45
N ILE A 140 -16.86 12.28 0.59
CA ILE A 140 -16.85 10.83 0.33
C ILE A 140 -15.64 10.13 0.98
N GLY A 141 -14.54 10.85 1.17
CA GLY A 141 -13.28 10.28 1.65
C GLY A 141 -12.32 9.93 0.51
N ILE A 142 -11.63 8.80 0.63
CA ILE A 142 -10.65 8.36 -0.38
C ILE A 142 -11.34 7.59 -1.50
N SER A 143 -10.91 7.90 -2.69
CA SER A 143 -11.31 7.14 -3.89
C SER A 143 -10.14 6.90 -4.85
#